data_3be0e7997b3df8cc16f4263103253bcf
#
_entry.id   3be0e7997b3df8cc16f4263103253bcf
#
_cell.length_a   1.000
_cell.length_b   1.000
_cell.length_c   1.000
_cell.angle_alpha   90.00
_cell.angle_beta   90.00
_cell.angle_gamma   90.00
#
_symmetry.space_group_name_H-M   'P 1'
#
loop_
_entity.id
_entity.type
_entity.pdbx_description
1 polymer ?
#
loop_
_entity_poly.entity_id
_entity_poly.type
_entity_poly.pdbx_seq_one_letter_code
_entity_poly.pdbx_strand_id
1 'polypeptide(L)'
;MSRFVLITPDVDFDSRLRQAVAGGLQGGVQTFFTSQLPSDPHQLFASLDQEQPEVLILGPEVPLDQALLFATVLNVSYPEISVIVAAAPEPDFLLHAMRAGIKDIVSPDADGAQLRVLLERASQSFASRHRTLAPQQAAESNKGLVIGVFSPKGGVGKTTIATNIAIGLGKIAPMSVVIVDLDLQFGDVASGLYLDPEHTVTDAVSPAASQDSLVLKAFLTVHPSSIYALCAPPTPVDADEITPDQIGRLIEQLSQQFQYVVVDTAPGLPEIGLAAMEKCTDVVWVSGMDIPSVRGLRSGLDILRQLDINPDTRHVVLNMADSKNGLTVQDLESTIGAPIDVSIPRSRAVALSTNRGIPVLQEPVKDPAVKGLNHLVERFNPAWRAKSQRKLHRRVVV
;
A
#
# COMPACT_ATOMS: atom_id res chain seq x y z
N MET A 1 -10.31 3.98 27.93
CA MET A 1 -9.21 4.62 27.17
C MET A 1 -9.81 5.78 26.40
N SER A 2 -9.33 7.00 26.64
CA SER A 2 -9.86 8.22 26.00
C SER A 2 -9.16 8.40 24.66
N ARG A 3 -9.79 7.96 23.56
CA ARG A 3 -9.26 8.12 22.20
C ARG A 3 -9.48 9.53 21.65
N PHE A 4 -10.45 10.26 22.21
CA PHE A 4 -10.86 11.58 21.76
C PHE A 4 -10.68 12.59 22.88
N VAL A 5 -10.04 13.72 22.59
CA VAL A 5 -9.91 14.86 23.52
C VAL A 5 -10.66 16.03 22.91
N LEU A 6 -11.54 16.63 23.70
CA LEU A 6 -12.30 17.82 23.35
C LEU A 6 -11.89 18.99 24.27
N ILE A 7 -11.59 20.13 23.68
CA ILE A 7 -11.39 21.39 24.40
C ILE A 7 -12.47 22.37 23.97
N THR A 8 -13.39 22.71 24.87
CA THR A 8 -14.49 23.65 24.61
C THR A 8 -15.16 24.05 25.91
N PRO A 9 -15.64 25.27 26.05
CA PRO A 9 -16.59 25.62 27.14
C PRO A 9 -18.05 25.25 26.80
N ASP A 10 -18.35 24.88 25.52
CA ASP A 10 -19.70 24.56 25.04
C ASP A 10 -20.15 23.16 25.49
N VAL A 11 -21.09 23.09 26.42
CA VAL A 11 -21.65 21.85 26.98
C VAL A 11 -22.55 21.13 25.95
N ASP A 12 -23.24 21.89 25.09
CA ASP A 12 -24.14 21.31 24.09
C ASP A 12 -23.32 20.62 22.98
N PHE A 13 -22.19 21.20 22.59
CA PHE A 13 -21.26 20.57 21.65
C PHE A 13 -20.64 19.30 22.24
N ASP A 14 -20.21 19.32 23.51
CA ASP A 14 -19.72 18.12 24.20
C ASP A 14 -20.77 17.00 24.23
N SER A 15 -22.02 17.35 24.56
CA SER A 15 -23.10 16.36 24.57
C SER A 15 -23.34 15.70 23.22
N ARG A 16 -23.35 16.47 22.13
CA ARG A 16 -23.48 15.95 20.75
C ARG A 16 -22.29 15.08 20.36
N LEU A 17 -21.08 15.48 20.73
CA LEU A 17 -19.88 14.71 20.44
C LEU A 17 -19.87 13.35 21.18
N ARG A 18 -20.23 13.35 22.48
CA ARG A 18 -20.34 12.10 23.27
C ARG A 18 -21.41 11.17 22.70
N GLN A 19 -22.52 11.71 22.24
CA GLN A 19 -23.58 10.93 21.60
C GLN A 19 -23.10 10.33 20.26
N ALA A 20 -22.32 11.09 19.48
CA ALA A 20 -21.71 10.61 18.24
C ALA A 20 -20.74 9.45 18.49
N VAL A 21 -19.90 9.54 19.52
CA VAL A 21 -18.96 8.48 19.91
C VAL A 21 -19.71 7.25 20.44
N ALA A 22 -20.72 7.42 21.31
CA ALA A 22 -21.52 6.31 21.85
C ALA A 22 -22.29 5.54 20.76
N GLY A 23 -22.54 6.16 19.60
CA GLY A 23 -23.24 5.59 18.46
C GLY A 23 -22.48 4.53 17.67
N GLY A 24 -21.28 4.08 18.11
CA GLY A 24 -20.53 2.96 17.49
C GLY A 24 -19.03 3.14 17.37
N LEU A 25 -18.44 4.23 17.86
CA LEU A 25 -16.99 4.38 17.92
C LEU A 25 -16.43 3.72 19.19
N GLN A 26 -15.29 3.06 19.05
CA GLN A 26 -14.59 2.50 20.21
C GLN A 26 -13.77 3.59 20.89
N GLY A 27 -13.87 3.71 22.21
CA GLY A 27 -13.12 4.65 23.05
C GLY A 27 -14.00 5.72 23.70
N GLY A 28 -13.40 6.48 24.64
CA GLY A 28 -14.07 7.54 25.40
C GLY A 28 -13.67 8.94 24.93
N VAL A 29 -14.47 9.95 25.33
CA VAL A 29 -14.18 11.38 25.15
C VAL A 29 -13.74 11.94 26.49
N GLN A 30 -12.55 12.55 26.53
CA GLN A 30 -12.13 13.38 27.67
C GLN A 30 -12.31 14.86 27.29
N THR A 31 -13.07 15.59 28.08
CA THR A 31 -13.38 16.99 27.77
C THR A 31 -12.75 17.92 28.78
N PHE A 32 -12.10 18.97 28.26
CA PHE A 32 -11.62 20.11 29.02
C PHE A 32 -12.56 21.30 28.80
N PHE A 33 -13.32 21.66 29.82
CA PHE A 33 -14.26 22.79 29.73
C PHE A 33 -13.53 24.13 29.90
N THR A 34 -12.84 24.54 28.82
CA THR A 34 -12.11 25.80 28.77
C THR A 34 -12.00 26.29 27.32
N SER A 35 -11.90 27.60 27.14
CA SER A 35 -11.55 28.23 25.86
C SER A 35 -10.06 28.55 25.75
N GLN A 36 -9.27 28.35 26.81
CA GLN A 36 -7.84 28.61 26.82
C GLN A 36 -7.05 27.37 26.47
N LEU A 37 -6.15 27.50 25.49
CA LEU A 37 -5.22 26.43 25.12
C LEU A 37 -3.90 26.61 25.89
N PRO A 38 -3.28 25.50 26.35
CA PRO A 38 -1.93 25.58 26.89
C PRO A 38 -0.94 26.02 25.82
N SER A 39 0.11 26.72 26.19
CA SER A 39 1.17 27.15 25.27
C SER A 39 2.03 25.98 24.75
N ASP A 40 2.01 24.82 25.47
CA ASP A 40 2.74 23.62 25.13
C ASP A 40 1.79 22.42 25.14
N PRO A 41 1.65 21.67 24.02
CA PRO A 41 0.84 20.45 23.96
C PRO A 41 1.22 19.38 25.00
N HIS A 42 2.49 19.31 25.40
CA HIS A 42 2.95 18.39 26.45
C HIS A 42 2.21 18.58 27.77
N GLN A 43 1.84 19.82 28.14
CA GLN A 43 1.08 20.09 29.35
C GLN A 43 -0.33 19.51 29.30
N LEU A 44 -0.96 19.54 28.12
CA LEU A 44 -2.27 18.92 27.91
C LEU A 44 -2.16 17.39 28.07
N PHE A 45 -1.19 16.77 27.43
CA PHE A 45 -1.04 15.32 27.45
C PHE A 45 -0.59 14.78 28.82
N ALA A 46 0.20 15.54 29.57
CA ALA A 46 0.56 15.20 30.95
C ALA A 46 -0.66 15.16 31.91
N SER A 47 -1.76 15.82 31.54
CA SER A 47 -3.03 15.84 32.32
C SER A 47 -4.01 14.75 31.88
N LEU A 48 -3.67 13.93 30.86
CA LEU A 48 -4.47 12.78 30.44
C LEU A 48 -4.10 11.55 31.28
N ASP A 49 -5.12 10.80 31.71
CA ASP A 49 -4.94 9.63 32.58
C ASP A 49 -4.18 8.47 31.93
N GLN A 50 -4.05 8.42 30.61
CA GLN A 50 -3.30 7.42 29.81
C GLN A 50 -3.08 7.90 28.38
N GLU A 51 -2.17 7.22 27.66
CA GLU A 51 -1.80 7.29 26.23
C GLU A 51 -2.28 8.51 25.39
N GLN A 52 -1.48 8.89 24.41
CA GLN A 52 -1.77 9.98 23.46
C GLN A 52 -3.14 9.80 22.79
N PRO A 53 -3.97 10.86 22.68
CA PRO A 53 -5.26 10.79 22.01
C PRO A 53 -5.07 10.59 20.50
N GLU A 54 -6.03 9.95 19.85
CA GLU A 54 -6.03 9.80 18.39
C GLU A 54 -6.51 11.08 17.69
N VAL A 55 -7.48 11.75 18.30
CA VAL A 55 -8.13 12.94 17.75
C VAL A 55 -8.24 14.00 18.84
N LEU A 56 -7.77 15.19 18.52
CA LEU A 56 -7.99 16.39 19.31
C LEU A 56 -9.02 17.28 18.62
N ILE A 57 -10.09 17.61 19.32
CA ILE A 57 -11.15 18.49 18.84
C ILE A 57 -11.06 19.81 19.59
N LEU A 58 -10.88 20.92 18.87
CA LEU A 58 -10.99 22.27 19.36
C LEU A 58 -12.41 22.76 19.06
N GLY A 59 -13.25 22.78 20.08
CA GLY A 59 -14.67 23.05 19.96
C GLY A 59 -15.00 24.54 19.81
N PRO A 60 -16.30 24.88 19.77
CA PRO A 60 -16.76 26.29 19.75
C PRO A 60 -16.18 27.12 20.89
N GLU A 61 -16.07 28.43 20.66
CA GLU A 61 -15.55 29.43 21.63
C GLU A 61 -14.03 29.33 21.93
N VAL A 62 -13.30 28.39 21.33
CA VAL A 62 -11.83 28.43 21.33
C VAL A 62 -11.38 29.48 20.30
N PRO A 63 -10.54 30.48 20.68
CA PRO A 63 -10.07 31.49 19.74
C PRO A 63 -9.32 30.87 18.56
N LEU A 64 -9.71 31.23 17.32
CA LEU A 64 -9.20 30.58 16.10
C LEU A 64 -7.71 30.82 15.86
N ASP A 65 -7.19 31.99 16.24
CA ASP A 65 -5.77 32.33 16.19
C ASP A 65 -4.94 31.44 17.14
N GLN A 66 -5.44 31.19 18.36
CA GLN A 66 -4.82 30.25 19.30
C GLN A 66 -4.92 28.81 18.81
N ALA A 67 -6.05 28.44 18.22
CA ALA A 67 -6.23 27.12 17.61
C ALA A 67 -5.24 26.83 16.49
N LEU A 68 -4.98 27.81 15.62
CA LEU A 68 -3.97 27.72 14.54
C LEU A 68 -2.55 27.56 15.08
N LEU A 69 -2.16 28.38 16.06
CA LEU A 69 -0.85 28.29 16.70
C LEU A 69 -0.64 26.95 17.39
N PHE A 70 -1.62 26.52 18.17
CA PHE A 70 -1.58 25.25 18.90
C PHE A 70 -1.50 24.06 17.93
N ALA A 71 -2.32 24.07 16.88
CA ALA A 71 -2.29 23.02 15.86
C ALA A 71 -0.93 22.97 15.13
N THR A 72 -0.30 24.11 14.86
CA THR A 72 1.03 24.16 14.25
C THR A 72 2.08 23.50 15.13
N VAL A 73 2.12 23.82 16.43
CA VAL A 73 3.06 23.20 17.38
C VAL A 73 2.77 21.71 17.54
N LEU A 74 1.50 21.34 17.61
CA LEU A 74 1.07 19.97 17.75
C LEU A 74 1.44 19.14 16.51
N ASN A 75 1.26 19.67 15.32
CA ASN A 75 1.60 18.99 14.07
C ASN A 75 3.10 18.71 13.91
N VAL A 76 3.95 19.52 14.54
CA VAL A 76 5.41 19.31 14.58
C VAL A 76 5.79 18.26 15.63
N SER A 77 5.19 18.34 16.84
CA SER A 77 5.58 17.50 17.97
C SER A 77 4.85 16.15 18.00
N TYR A 78 3.63 16.08 17.45
CA TYR A 78 2.75 14.91 17.44
C TYR A 78 2.00 14.80 16.09
N PRO A 79 2.69 14.59 14.97
CA PRO A 79 2.11 14.60 13.63
C PRO A 79 1.07 13.50 13.39
N GLU A 80 1.05 12.48 14.24
CA GLU A 80 0.07 11.39 14.21
C GLU A 80 -1.33 11.84 14.65
N ILE A 81 -1.43 12.80 15.59
CA ILE A 81 -2.72 13.25 16.15
C ILE A 81 -3.50 14.03 15.08
N SER A 82 -4.76 13.66 14.90
CA SER A 82 -5.65 14.40 14.00
C SER A 82 -6.30 15.57 14.75
N VAL A 83 -6.08 16.81 14.25
CA VAL A 83 -6.71 18.01 14.82
C VAL A 83 -7.94 18.37 14.01
N ILE A 84 -9.08 18.53 14.68
CA ILE A 84 -10.36 19.02 14.14
C ILE A 84 -10.69 20.33 14.85
N VAL A 85 -11.17 21.34 14.10
CA VAL A 85 -11.60 22.61 14.66
C VAL A 85 -13.06 22.85 14.34
N ALA A 86 -13.83 23.22 15.35
CA ALA A 86 -15.22 23.65 15.17
C ALA A 86 -15.26 25.16 14.87
N ALA A 87 -15.45 25.50 13.59
CA ALA A 87 -15.50 26.87 13.10
C ALA A 87 -16.43 26.99 11.87
N ALA A 88 -16.87 28.21 11.63
CA ALA A 88 -17.52 28.53 10.34
C ALA A 88 -16.49 28.40 9.20
N PRO A 89 -16.85 27.77 8.06
CA PRO A 89 -15.92 27.54 6.95
C PRO A 89 -15.69 28.80 6.11
N GLU A 90 -14.95 29.77 6.66
CA GLU A 90 -14.55 30.97 5.92
C GLU A 90 -13.32 30.65 5.04
N PRO A 91 -13.28 31.12 3.76
CA PRO A 91 -12.21 30.76 2.83
C PRO A 91 -10.80 31.11 3.31
N ASP A 92 -10.61 32.25 3.96
CA ASP A 92 -9.31 32.69 4.49
C ASP A 92 -8.88 31.81 5.67
N PHE A 93 -9.80 31.44 6.54
CA PHE A 93 -9.50 30.54 7.66
C PHE A 93 -9.14 29.13 7.17
N LEU A 94 -9.81 28.61 6.14
CA LEU A 94 -9.53 27.29 5.56
C LEU A 94 -8.07 27.17 5.10
N LEU A 95 -7.54 28.19 4.42
CA LEU A 95 -6.14 28.20 3.96
C LEU A 95 -5.15 28.22 5.13
N HIS A 96 -5.41 29.00 6.17
CA HIS A 96 -4.56 29.05 7.36
C HIS A 96 -4.64 27.74 8.17
N ALA A 97 -5.82 27.16 8.30
CA ALA A 97 -6.03 25.88 8.97
C ALA A 97 -5.26 24.74 8.30
N MET A 98 -5.32 24.66 6.96
CA MET A 98 -4.54 23.65 6.21
C MET A 98 -3.03 23.80 6.44
N ARG A 99 -2.50 25.05 6.44
CA ARG A 99 -1.08 25.32 6.70
C ARG A 99 -0.67 24.99 8.14
N ALA A 100 -1.58 25.17 9.09
CA ALA A 100 -1.36 24.83 10.49
C ALA A 100 -1.45 23.30 10.78
N GLY A 101 -1.79 22.48 9.77
CA GLY A 101 -1.92 21.03 9.92
C GLY A 101 -3.27 20.59 10.48
N ILE A 102 -4.28 21.47 10.54
CA ILE A 102 -5.66 21.10 10.88
C ILE A 102 -6.22 20.23 9.76
N LYS A 103 -6.74 19.06 10.11
CA LYS A 103 -7.14 18.04 9.14
C LYS A 103 -8.55 18.22 8.63
N ASP A 104 -9.46 18.58 9.53
CA ASP A 104 -10.85 18.79 9.21
C ASP A 104 -11.43 19.99 10.00
N ILE A 105 -12.38 20.68 9.39
CA ILE A 105 -13.14 21.75 10.03
C ILE A 105 -14.62 21.31 10.06
N VAL A 106 -15.25 21.50 11.18
CA VAL A 106 -16.65 21.14 11.40
C VAL A 106 -17.46 22.38 11.81
N SER A 107 -18.70 22.47 11.34
CA SER A 107 -19.59 23.53 11.82
C SER A 107 -19.82 23.42 13.34
N PRO A 108 -19.83 24.53 14.09
CA PRO A 108 -20.26 24.53 15.48
C PRO A 108 -21.63 23.90 15.72
N ASP A 109 -22.52 23.99 14.73
CA ASP A 109 -23.90 23.45 14.74
C ASP A 109 -24.01 22.04 14.18
N ALA A 110 -22.89 21.36 13.91
CA ALA A 110 -22.90 20.02 13.34
C ALA A 110 -23.70 19.02 14.19
N ASP A 111 -24.47 18.18 13.52
CA ASP A 111 -25.23 17.14 14.18
C ASP A 111 -24.36 15.91 14.55
N GLY A 112 -24.89 15.00 15.36
CA GLY A 112 -24.17 13.82 15.82
C GLY A 112 -23.75 12.88 14.68
N ALA A 113 -24.48 12.85 13.55
CA ALA A 113 -24.13 12.02 12.41
C ALA A 113 -22.91 12.58 11.64
N GLN A 114 -22.86 13.88 11.45
CA GLN A 114 -21.73 14.59 10.84
C GLN A 114 -20.47 14.46 11.70
N LEU A 115 -20.59 14.68 13.01
CA LEU A 115 -19.49 14.51 13.97
C LEU A 115 -18.96 13.06 13.95
N ARG A 116 -19.82 12.07 13.89
CA ARG A 116 -19.44 10.67 13.84
C ARG A 116 -18.61 10.34 12.60
N VAL A 117 -19.04 10.74 11.41
CA VAL A 117 -18.32 10.51 10.14
C VAL A 117 -16.92 11.13 10.19
N LEU A 118 -16.81 12.35 10.73
CA LEU A 118 -15.52 13.03 10.90
C LEU A 118 -14.59 12.30 11.88
N LEU A 119 -15.11 11.86 13.02
CA LEU A 119 -14.33 11.12 14.01
C LEU A 119 -13.87 9.76 13.49
N GLU A 120 -14.72 9.03 12.75
CA GLU A 120 -14.35 7.77 12.09
C GLU A 120 -13.19 7.98 11.11
N ARG A 121 -13.27 9.02 10.27
CA ARG A 121 -12.23 9.37 9.30
C ARG A 121 -10.94 9.80 9.98
N ALA A 122 -11.01 10.62 11.02
CA ALA A 122 -9.85 11.07 11.78
C ALA A 122 -9.14 9.92 12.51
N SER A 123 -9.89 8.99 13.11
CA SER A 123 -9.34 7.80 13.76
C SER A 123 -8.68 6.83 12.77
N GLN A 124 -9.25 6.65 11.58
CA GLN A 124 -8.62 5.87 10.51
C GLN A 124 -7.31 6.51 10.06
N SER A 125 -7.27 7.84 9.97
CA SER A 125 -6.05 8.59 9.64
C SER A 125 -4.98 8.50 10.73
N PHE A 126 -5.35 8.49 12.00
CA PHE A 126 -4.44 8.26 13.12
C PHE A 126 -3.87 6.84 13.08
N ALA A 127 -4.72 5.82 12.93
CA ALA A 127 -4.29 4.43 12.89
C ALA A 127 -3.30 4.15 11.75
N SER A 128 -3.42 4.84 10.62
CA SER A 128 -2.46 4.74 9.53
C SER A 128 -1.14 5.47 9.85
N ARG A 129 -1.18 6.64 10.49
CA ARG A 129 0.01 7.43 10.85
C ARG A 129 0.74 6.89 12.08
N HIS A 130 0.02 6.44 13.09
CA HIS A 130 0.64 5.84 14.27
C HIS A 130 1.45 4.58 13.94
N ARG A 131 1.05 3.86 12.90
CA ARG A 131 1.87 2.78 12.32
C ARG A 131 3.18 3.30 11.69
N THR A 132 3.23 4.55 11.25
CA THR A 132 4.39 5.16 10.58
C THR A 132 5.39 5.81 11.56
N LEU A 133 4.98 6.13 12.79
CA LEU A 133 5.76 6.94 13.76
C LEU A 133 6.20 6.21 15.04
N ALA A 134 5.95 4.89 15.16
CA ALA A 134 6.46 4.08 16.27
C ALA A 134 8.02 4.07 16.29
N PRO A 135 8.67 4.07 17.48
CA PRO A 135 10.09 4.39 17.62
C PRO A 135 11.01 3.45 16.83
N GLN A 136 12.14 3.98 16.40
CA GLN A 136 13.16 3.41 15.49
C GLN A 136 13.69 1.98 15.77
N GLN A 137 13.28 1.33 16.83
CA GLN A 137 13.55 -0.11 17.03
C GLN A 137 12.52 -1.03 16.34
N ALA A 138 11.42 -0.45 15.79
CA ALA A 138 10.45 -1.12 14.94
C ALA A 138 10.59 -0.73 13.45
N ALA A 139 11.59 0.06 13.07
CA ALA A 139 11.77 0.59 11.72
C ALA A 139 12.07 -0.48 10.65
N GLU A 140 12.44 -1.68 11.04
CA GLU A 140 12.56 -2.82 10.11
C GLU A 140 11.23 -3.56 9.86
N SER A 141 10.18 -3.34 10.70
CA SER A 141 8.90 -4.07 10.57
C SER A 141 7.77 -3.30 9.87
N ASN A 142 7.99 -2.05 9.44
CA ASN A 142 6.93 -1.18 8.89
C ASN A 142 7.08 -0.84 7.41
N LYS A 143 8.03 -1.42 6.69
CA LYS A 143 8.07 -1.33 5.22
C LYS A 143 6.93 -2.16 4.64
N GLY A 144 6.24 -1.60 3.64
CA GLY A 144 5.25 -2.33 2.88
C GLY A 144 5.86 -3.57 2.21
N LEU A 145 5.02 -4.53 1.91
CA LEU A 145 5.42 -5.75 1.22
C LEU A 145 5.77 -5.42 -0.23
N VAL A 146 7.00 -5.69 -0.65
CA VAL A 146 7.45 -5.53 -2.04
C VAL A 146 7.40 -6.88 -2.73
N ILE A 147 6.50 -7.01 -3.70
CA ILE A 147 6.22 -8.25 -4.43
C ILE A 147 6.72 -8.09 -5.86
N GLY A 148 7.87 -8.66 -6.18
CA GLY A 148 8.41 -8.64 -7.53
C GLY A 148 7.96 -9.86 -8.34
N VAL A 149 7.51 -9.63 -9.58
CA VAL A 149 7.07 -10.69 -10.50
C VAL A 149 8.11 -10.86 -11.60
N PHE A 150 8.77 -12.02 -11.61
CA PHE A 150 9.92 -12.30 -12.45
C PHE A 150 9.74 -13.54 -13.31
N SER A 151 10.42 -13.58 -14.43
CA SER A 151 10.62 -14.79 -15.24
C SER A 151 11.83 -14.64 -16.13
N PRO A 152 12.66 -15.68 -16.29
CA PRO A 152 13.73 -15.70 -17.28
C PRO A 152 13.22 -15.66 -18.72
N LYS A 153 11.94 -16.03 -18.93
CA LYS A 153 11.32 -16.09 -20.26
C LYS A 153 10.25 -15.03 -20.45
N GLY A 154 10.19 -14.45 -21.68
CA GLY A 154 9.09 -13.62 -22.13
C GLY A 154 7.83 -14.46 -22.46
N GLY A 155 6.66 -13.80 -22.44
CA GLY A 155 5.39 -14.41 -22.86
C GLY A 155 4.76 -15.40 -21.86
N VAL A 156 5.34 -15.59 -20.68
CA VAL A 156 4.78 -16.49 -19.64
C VAL A 156 3.64 -15.87 -18.81
N GLY A 157 3.33 -14.58 -19.03
CA GLY A 157 2.22 -13.87 -18.39
C GLY A 157 2.59 -13.14 -17.10
N LYS A 158 3.82 -12.63 -16.95
CA LYS A 158 4.26 -11.82 -15.81
C LYS A 158 3.31 -10.65 -15.53
N THR A 159 3.13 -9.76 -16.49
CA THR A 159 2.27 -8.57 -16.40
C THR A 159 0.82 -8.94 -16.06
N THR A 160 0.29 -10.03 -16.65
CA THR A 160 -1.04 -10.54 -16.30
C THR A 160 -1.12 -10.95 -14.83
N ILE A 161 -0.08 -11.60 -14.30
CA ILE A 161 -0.03 -12.02 -12.90
C ILE A 161 0.16 -10.79 -12.00
N ALA A 162 1.08 -9.87 -12.33
CA ALA A 162 1.33 -8.66 -11.56
C ALA A 162 0.07 -7.77 -11.43
N THR A 163 -0.61 -7.50 -12.54
CA THR A 163 -1.85 -6.70 -12.55
C THR A 163 -2.96 -7.38 -11.74
N ASN A 164 -3.12 -8.69 -11.83
CA ASN A 164 -4.11 -9.41 -11.03
C ASN A 164 -3.73 -9.47 -9.54
N ILE A 165 -2.45 -9.59 -9.17
CA ILE A 165 -2.01 -9.46 -7.77
C ILE A 165 -2.39 -8.07 -7.25
N ALA A 166 -2.07 -7.00 -7.98
CA ALA A 166 -2.38 -5.63 -7.58
C ALA A 166 -3.89 -5.42 -7.39
N ILE A 167 -4.71 -5.85 -8.34
CA ILE A 167 -6.19 -5.77 -8.24
C ILE A 167 -6.72 -6.59 -7.05
N GLY A 168 -6.20 -7.80 -6.86
CA GLY A 168 -6.61 -8.65 -5.74
C GLY A 168 -6.27 -8.06 -4.38
N LEU A 169 -5.07 -7.48 -4.25
CA LEU A 169 -4.63 -6.76 -3.05
C LEU A 169 -5.39 -5.45 -2.84
N GLY A 170 -5.74 -4.73 -3.91
CA GLY A 170 -6.58 -3.52 -3.86
C GLY A 170 -7.96 -3.77 -3.24
N LYS A 171 -8.52 -4.97 -3.39
CA LYS A 171 -9.76 -5.37 -2.71
C LYS A 171 -9.58 -5.57 -1.20
N ILE A 172 -8.37 -5.93 -0.77
CA ILE A 172 -8.03 -6.17 0.65
C ILE A 172 -7.60 -4.88 1.33
N ALA A 173 -6.81 -4.05 0.63
CA ALA A 173 -6.22 -2.81 1.13
C ALA A 173 -6.42 -1.67 0.12
N PRO A 174 -7.65 -1.12 -0.01
CA PRO A 174 -7.95 -0.05 -0.94
C PRO A 174 -7.03 1.16 -0.74
N MET A 175 -6.56 1.77 -1.85
CA MET A 175 -5.66 2.93 -1.87
C MET A 175 -4.31 2.73 -1.14
N SER A 176 -3.96 1.47 -0.83
CA SER A 176 -2.70 1.11 -0.16
C SER A 176 -1.82 0.19 -1.00
N VAL A 177 -2.15 0.04 -2.28
CA VAL A 177 -1.43 -0.79 -3.25
C VAL A 177 -0.92 0.09 -4.39
N VAL A 178 0.34 -0.09 -4.79
CA VAL A 178 0.89 0.47 -6.02
C VAL A 178 1.48 -0.64 -6.88
N ILE A 179 1.21 -0.61 -8.19
CA ILE A 179 1.91 -1.43 -9.18
C ILE A 179 2.89 -0.57 -9.95
N VAL A 180 4.11 -1.08 -10.14
CA VAL A 180 5.19 -0.41 -10.86
C VAL A 180 5.59 -1.26 -12.05
N ASP A 181 5.62 -0.68 -13.23
CA ASP A 181 6.07 -1.31 -14.47
C ASP A 181 7.56 -1.04 -14.69
N LEU A 182 8.40 -2.05 -14.51
CA LEU A 182 9.83 -2.01 -14.78
C LEU A 182 10.23 -2.79 -16.04
N ASP A 183 9.28 -3.18 -16.90
CA ASP A 183 9.57 -3.50 -18.29
C ASP A 183 9.65 -2.19 -19.09
N LEU A 184 10.74 -1.44 -18.87
CA LEU A 184 10.89 -0.06 -19.34
C LEU A 184 10.96 0.04 -20.88
N GLN A 185 11.14 -1.07 -21.58
CA GLN A 185 11.21 -1.09 -23.03
C GLN A 185 9.86 -1.43 -23.69
N PHE A 186 9.12 -2.35 -23.11
CA PHE A 186 7.88 -2.89 -23.68
C PHE A 186 6.83 -3.12 -22.58
N GLY A 187 6.73 -2.19 -21.62
CA GLY A 187 5.81 -2.29 -20.50
C GLY A 187 4.34 -2.28 -20.91
N ASP A 188 3.59 -3.18 -20.32
CA ASP A 188 2.19 -3.43 -20.65
C ASP A 188 1.22 -3.19 -19.47
N VAL A 189 1.70 -2.64 -18.35
CA VAL A 189 0.82 -2.38 -17.19
C VAL A 189 -0.25 -1.36 -17.55
N ALA A 190 0.10 -0.28 -18.27
CA ALA A 190 -0.85 0.74 -18.68
C ALA A 190 -1.99 0.13 -19.54
N SER A 191 -1.64 -0.64 -20.56
CA SER A 191 -2.61 -1.32 -21.43
C SER A 191 -3.37 -2.42 -20.69
N GLY A 192 -2.70 -3.16 -19.80
CA GLY A 192 -3.27 -4.24 -18.99
C GLY A 192 -4.27 -3.77 -17.91
N LEU A 193 -4.25 -2.47 -17.58
CA LEU A 193 -5.16 -1.80 -16.64
C LEU A 193 -6.05 -0.76 -17.30
N TYR A 194 -5.99 -0.63 -18.62
CA TYR A 194 -6.73 0.39 -19.38
C TYR A 194 -6.50 1.81 -18.84
N LEU A 195 -5.24 2.17 -18.63
CA LEU A 195 -4.81 3.47 -18.13
C LEU A 195 -4.14 4.31 -19.23
N ASP A 196 -4.28 5.63 -19.11
CA ASP A 196 -3.57 6.64 -19.88
C ASP A 196 -2.76 7.51 -18.90
N PRO A 197 -1.51 7.13 -18.55
CA PRO A 197 -0.73 7.80 -17.53
C PRO A 197 -0.18 9.14 -18.04
N GLU A 198 -0.37 10.22 -17.28
CA GLU A 198 0.29 11.52 -17.54
C GLU A 198 1.77 11.50 -17.13
N HIS A 199 2.11 10.70 -16.13
CA HIS A 199 3.46 10.54 -15.60
C HIS A 199 3.88 9.07 -15.57
N THR A 200 5.18 8.83 -15.71
CA THR A 200 5.76 7.49 -15.82
C THR A 200 6.90 7.27 -14.83
N VAL A 201 7.53 6.09 -14.89
CA VAL A 201 8.72 5.77 -14.08
C VAL A 201 9.82 6.84 -14.27
N THR A 202 9.96 7.42 -15.47
CA THR A 202 10.95 8.47 -15.77
C THR A 202 10.74 9.70 -14.87
N ASP A 203 9.50 10.16 -14.71
CA ASP A 203 9.18 11.28 -13.83
C ASP A 203 9.41 10.92 -12.36
N ALA A 204 9.04 9.71 -11.98
CA ALA A 204 9.13 9.22 -10.60
C ALA A 204 10.58 9.05 -10.09
N VAL A 205 11.56 8.84 -10.99
CA VAL A 205 12.98 8.77 -10.61
C VAL A 205 13.68 10.14 -10.67
N SER A 206 12.95 11.20 -11.01
CA SER A 206 13.49 12.57 -11.07
C SER A 206 13.97 13.05 -9.70
N PRO A 207 14.90 14.06 -9.66
CA PRO A 207 15.34 14.66 -8.39
C PRO A 207 14.21 15.20 -7.52
N ALA A 208 13.16 15.76 -8.15
CA ALA A 208 12.01 16.30 -7.43
C ALA A 208 11.22 15.22 -6.69
N ALA A 209 10.89 14.12 -7.37
CA ALA A 209 10.16 13.00 -6.78
C ALA A 209 11.00 12.26 -5.73
N SER A 210 12.33 12.16 -5.94
CA SER A 210 13.23 11.48 -5.01
C SER A 210 13.41 12.21 -3.67
N GLN A 211 13.10 13.52 -3.62
CA GLN A 211 13.22 14.34 -2.42
C GLN A 211 11.88 14.59 -1.71
N ASP A 212 10.76 14.46 -2.43
CA ASP A 212 9.43 14.75 -1.89
C ASP A 212 8.45 13.62 -2.21
N SER A 213 7.97 12.96 -1.15
CA SER A 213 7.00 11.88 -1.25
C SER A 213 5.62 12.31 -1.78
N LEU A 214 5.26 13.58 -1.62
CA LEU A 214 4.01 14.12 -2.17
C LEU A 214 4.12 14.30 -3.69
N VAL A 215 5.28 14.74 -4.18
CA VAL A 215 5.58 14.85 -5.62
C VAL A 215 5.54 13.45 -6.24
N LEU A 216 6.23 12.47 -5.62
CA LEU A 216 6.17 11.08 -6.09
C LEU A 216 4.73 10.58 -6.17
N LYS A 217 3.92 10.83 -5.13
CA LYS A 217 2.52 10.39 -5.10
C LYS A 217 1.66 11.07 -6.17
N ALA A 218 1.96 12.32 -6.53
CA ALA A 218 1.26 13.04 -7.59
C ALA A 218 1.52 12.45 -8.99
N PHE A 219 2.65 11.75 -9.18
CA PHE A 219 2.98 11.09 -10.45
C PHE A 219 2.31 9.71 -10.61
N LEU A 220 1.64 9.21 -9.56
CA LEU A 220 0.95 7.92 -9.64
C LEU A 220 -0.44 8.08 -10.26
N THR A 221 -0.77 7.22 -11.22
CA THR A 221 -2.09 7.13 -11.82
C THR A 221 -3.02 6.33 -10.92
N VAL A 222 -4.20 6.86 -10.61
CA VAL A 222 -5.21 6.16 -9.81
C VAL A 222 -6.08 5.28 -10.70
N HIS A 223 -6.17 3.99 -10.38
CA HIS A 223 -7.04 3.04 -11.06
C HIS A 223 -8.41 2.91 -10.36
N PRO A 224 -9.54 2.73 -11.09
CA PRO A 224 -10.88 2.60 -10.50
C PRO A 224 -11.04 1.49 -9.44
N SER A 225 -10.18 0.46 -9.45
CA SER A 225 -10.15 -0.59 -8.42
C SER A 225 -9.38 -0.21 -7.15
N SER A 226 -9.24 1.08 -6.87
CA SER A 226 -8.60 1.61 -5.65
C SER A 226 -7.14 1.16 -5.46
N ILE A 227 -6.38 1.13 -6.55
CA ILE A 227 -4.93 0.97 -6.56
C ILE A 227 -4.27 2.13 -7.30
N TYR A 228 -2.98 2.32 -7.07
CA TYR A 228 -2.13 3.22 -7.83
C TYR A 228 -1.31 2.44 -8.86
N ALA A 229 -1.00 3.07 -9.97
CA ALA A 229 -0.09 2.54 -10.99
C ALA A 229 0.99 3.56 -11.33
N LEU A 230 2.21 3.08 -11.48
CA LEU A 230 3.34 3.81 -12.06
C LEU A 230 3.78 3.02 -13.30
N CYS A 231 3.46 3.55 -14.46
CA CYS A 231 3.63 2.86 -15.72
C CYS A 231 5.01 3.10 -16.34
N ALA A 232 5.45 2.21 -17.22
CA ALA A 232 6.63 2.40 -18.05
C ALA A 232 6.46 3.61 -18.99
N PRO A 233 7.55 4.26 -19.43
CA PRO A 233 7.48 5.35 -20.40
C PRO A 233 6.96 4.85 -21.76
N PRO A 234 6.38 5.75 -22.56
CA PRO A 234 5.78 5.38 -23.84
C PRO A 234 6.82 4.95 -24.90
N THR A 235 8.07 5.36 -24.74
CA THR A 235 9.17 4.96 -25.63
C THR A 235 10.37 4.42 -24.85
N PRO A 236 11.08 3.41 -25.35
CA PRO A 236 12.29 2.88 -24.69
C PRO A 236 13.38 3.93 -24.49
N VAL A 237 13.48 4.91 -25.39
CA VAL A 237 14.50 5.98 -25.34
C VAL A 237 14.34 6.84 -24.09
N ASP A 238 13.10 7.06 -23.61
CA ASP A 238 12.82 7.84 -22.41
C ASP A 238 13.34 7.17 -21.13
N ALA A 239 13.62 5.87 -21.21
CA ALA A 239 14.11 5.06 -20.10
C ALA A 239 15.64 4.86 -20.08
N ASP A 240 16.37 5.27 -21.14
CA ASP A 240 17.81 4.99 -21.29
C ASP A 240 18.67 5.57 -20.18
N GLU A 241 18.22 6.67 -19.55
CA GLU A 241 18.93 7.35 -18.46
C GLU A 241 18.57 6.78 -17.06
N ILE A 242 17.62 5.84 -16.97
CA ILE A 242 17.20 5.28 -15.69
C ILE A 242 18.25 4.28 -15.18
N THR A 243 18.78 4.55 -13.99
CA THR A 243 19.82 3.70 -13.39
C THR A 243 19.22 2.70 -12.37
N PRO A 244 19.90 1.54 -12.15
CA PRO A 244 19.53 0.59 -11.11
C PRO A 244 19.36 1.21 -9.71
N ASP A 245 20.26 2.13 -9.35
CA ASP A 245 20.19 2.84 -8.06
C ASP A 245 18.96 3.72 -7.90
N GLN A 246 18.50 4.37 -8.98
CA GLN A 246 17.25 5.15 -8.97
C GLN A 246 16.06 4.24 -8.74
N ILE A 247 16.02 3.08 -9.39
CA ILE A 247 14.94 2.09 -9.19
C ILE A 247 14.95 1.54 -7.77
N GLY A 248 16.12 1.21 -7.22
CA GLY A 248 16.22 0.76 -5.83
C GLY A 248 15.66 1.79 -4.84
N ARG A 249 15.98 3.07 -5.03
CA ARG A 249 15.45 4.17 -4.20
C ARG A 249 13.95 4.37 -4.39
N LEU A 250 13.46 4.32 -5.63
CA LEU A 250 12.03 4.43 -5.94
C LEU A 250 11.21 3.36 -5.22
N ILE A 251 11.62 2.09 -5.32
CA ILE A 251 10.94 0.97 -4.65
C ILE A 251 10.97 1.17 -3.12
N GLU A 252 12.09 1.63 -2.59
CA GLU A 252 12.20 1.88 -1.15
C GLU A 252 11.27 3.01 -0.69
N GLN A 253 11.17 4.12 -1.43
CA GLN A 253 10.24 5.22 -1.15
C GLN A 253 8.76 4.75 -1.24
N LEU A 254 8.42 3.96 -2.26
CA LEU A 254 7.07 3.42 -2.39
C LEU A 254 6.74 2.44 -1.26
N SER A 255 7.69 1.62 -0.82
CA SER A 255 7.48 0.68 0.29
C SER A 255 7.24 1.39 1.63
N GLN A 256 7.67 2.64 1.79
CA GLN A 256 7.37 3.45 2.97
C GLN A 256 5.95 4.06 2.94
N GLN A 257 5.34 4.19 1.75
CA GLN A 257 4.04 4.85 1.56
C GLN A 257 2.88 3.87 1.36
N PHE A 258 3.16 2.71 0.80
CA PHE A 258 2.16 1.71 0.44
C PHE A 258 2.32 0.42 1.24
N GLN A 259 1.21 -0.19 1.59
CA GLN A 259 1.21 -1.50 2.24
C GLN A 259 1.70 -2.61 1.31
N TYR A 260 1.46 -2.45 0.00
CA TYR A 260 1.88 -3.39 -1.04
C TYR A 260 2.45 -2.63 -2.24
N VAL A 261 3.64 -3.01 -2.65
CA VAL A 261 4.28 -2.56 -3.88
C VAL A 261 4.42 -3.79 -4.78
N VAL A 262 3.70 -3.82 -5.88
CA VAL A 262 3.79 -4.90 -6.88
C VAL A 262 4.68 -4.42 -8.02
N VAL A 263 5.72 -5.17 -8.35
CA VAL A 263 6.69 -4.81 -9.38
C VAL A 263 6.59 -5.80 -10.52
N ASP A 264 6.16 -5.33 -11.70
CA ASP A 264 6.27 -6.08 -12.96
C ASP A 264 7.63 -5.82 -13.61
N THR A 265 8.27 -6.85 -14.17
CA THR A 265 9.64 -6.74 -14.66
C THR A 265 9.79 -7.21 -16.10
N ALA A 266 10.83 -6.73 -16.77
CA ALA A 266 11.25 -7.26 -18.06
C ALA A 266 11.63 -8.75 -17.97
N PRO A 267 11.56 -9.52 -19.08
CA PRO A 267 12.04 -10.89 -19.10
C PRO A 267 13.56 -10.97 -18.89
N GLY A 268 14.01 -12.06 -18.29
CA GLY A 268 15.43 -12.24 -17.94
C GLY A 268 15.76 -11.66 -16.56
N LEU A 269 17.02 -11.30 -16.38
CA LEU A 269 17.56 -10.68 -15.15
C LEU A 269 18.42 -9.46 -15.54
N PRO A 270 17.84 -8.43 -16.18
CA PRO A 270 18.56 -7.19 -16.48
C PRO A 270 18.94 -6.47 -15.19
N GLU A 271 19.90 -5.54 -15.24
CA GLU A 271 20.39 -4.79 -14.08
C GLU A 271 19.25 -4.09 -13.29
N ILE A 272 18.31 -3.48 -14.00
CA ILE A 272 17.09 -2.88 -13.41
C ILE A 272 16.27 -3.94 -12.63
N GLY A 273 16.09 -5.12 -13.23
CA GLY A 273 15.38 -6.24 -12.58
C GLY A 273 16.09 -6.76 -11.35
N LEU A 274 17.41 -6.87 -11.38
CA LEU A 274 18.23 -7.29 -10.23
C LEU A 274 18.15 -6.26 -9.09
N ALA A 275 18.29 -4.96 -9.39
CA ALA A 275 18.15 -3.89 -8.41
C ALA A 275 16.75 -3.87 -7.76
N ALA A 276 15.72 -4.13 -8.54
CA ALA A 276 14.36 -4.30 -8.03
C ALA A 276 14.26 -5.52 -7.11
N MET A 277 14.85 -6.65 -7.51
CA MET A 277 14.80 -7.90 -6.75
C MET A 277 15.47 -7.78 -5.37
N GLU A 278 16.58 -7.05 -5.25
CA GLU A 278 17.24 -6.77 -3.97
C GLU A 278 16.35 -6.01 -2.97
N LYS A 279 15.35 -5.29 -3.46
CA LYS A 279 14.37 -4.58 -2.63
C LYS A 279 13.09 -5.37 -2.36
N CYS A 280 12.93 -6.54 -3.00
CA CYS A 280 11.74 -7.37 -2.82
C CYS A 280 11.79 -8.16 -1.51
N THR A 281 10.67 -8.13 -0.77
CA THR A 281 10.42 -9.05 0.36
C THR A 281 9.91 -10.39 -0.17
N ASP A 282 9.16 -10.36 -1.26
CA ASP A 282 8.58 -11.54 -1.91
C ASP A 282 8.89 -11.55 -3.39
N VAL A 283 9.33 -12.67 -3.89
CA VAL A 283 9.59 -12.87 -5.31
C VAL A 283 8.67 -13.94 -5.86
N VAL A 284 7.90 -13.57 -6.87
CA VAL A 284 7.01 -14.46 -7.64
C VAL A 284 7.72 -14.86 -8.92
N TRP A 285 8.14 -16.11 -9.00
CA TRP A 285 8.72 -16.68 -10.19
C TRP A 285 7.64 -17.31 -11.07
N VAL A 286 7.44 -16.74 -12.26
CA VAL A 286 6.46 -17.23 -13.22
C VAL A 286 7.12 -18.11 -14.26
N SER A 287 6.59 -19.32 -14.46
CA SER A 287 7.01 -20.25 -15.50
C SER A 287 5.81 -20.73 -16.32
N GLY A 288 6.02 -20.92 -17.60
CA GLY A 288 5.10 -21.70 -18.43
C GLY A 288 5.27 -23.20 -18.20
N MET A 289 4.29 -23.99 -18.69
CA MET A 289 4.34 -25.46 -18.63
C MET A 289 5.05 -26.02 -19.88
N ASP A 290 6.30 -25.63 -20.07
CA ASP A 290 7.18 -26.10 -21.16
C ASP A 290 8.62 -26.24 -20.67
N ILE A 291 9.38 -27.15 -21.29
CA ILE A 291 10.75 -27.45 -20.88
C ILE A 291 11.70 -26.22 -20.93
N PRO A 292 11.67 -25.37 -21.98
CA PRO A 292 12.51 -24.17 -22.01
C PRO A 292 12.22 -23.18 -20.88
N SER A 293 10.96 -22.97 -20.51
CA SER A 293 10.56 -22.07 -19.40
C SER A 293 11.06 -22.61 -18.04
N VAL A 294 10.89 -23.91 -17.82
CA VAL A 294 11.31 -24.59 -16.60
C VAL A 294 12.83 -24.61 -16.42
N ARG A 295 13.58 -24.90 -17.50
CA ARG A 295 15.05 -24.82 -17.49
C ARG A 295 15.54 -23.39 -17.25
N GLY A 296 14.90 -22.39 -17.89
CA GLY A 296 15.19 -20.99 -17.63
C GLY A 296 14.99 -20.61 -16.18
N LEU A 297 13.87 -21.04 -15.58
CA LEU A 297 13.61 -20.79 -14.15
C LEU A 297 14.67 -21.45 -13.25
N ARG A 298 15.05 -22.70 -13.52
CA ARG A 298 16.15 -23.36 -12.79
C ARG A 298 17.44 -22.53 -12.86
N SER A 299 17.85 -22.13 -14.07
CA SER A 299 19.05 -21.32 -14.28
C SER A 299 18.95 -19.97 -13.55
N GLY A 300 17.78 -19.30 -13.59
CA GLY A 300 17.55 -18.06 -12.84
C GLY A 300 17.73 -18.24 -11.33
N LEU A 301 17.18 -19.30 -10.76
CA LEU A 301 17.35 -19.62 -9.34
C LEU A 301 18.81 -19.94 -8.96
N ASP A 302 19.54 -20.60 -9.85
CA ASP A 302 20.96 -20.90 -9.63
C ASP A 302 21.83 -19.62 -9.70
N ILE A 303 21.51 -18.67 -10.61
CA ILE A 303 22.17 -17.36 -10.70
C ILE A 303 21.97 -16.57 -9.41
N LEU A 304 20.74 -16.52 -8.87
CA LEU A 304 20.48 -15.80 -7.61
C LEU A 304 21.30 -16.34 -6.44
N ARG A 305 21.43 -17.67 -6.35
CA ARG A 305 22.29 -18.28 -5.32
C ARG A 305 23.74 -17.86 -5.49
N GLN A 306 24.25 -17.72 -6.73
CA GLN A 306 25.62 -17.28 -7.00
C GLN A 306 25.84 -15.80 -6.65
N LEU A 307 24.79 -14.96 -6.85
CA LEU A 307 24.81 -13.54 -6.52
C LEU A 307 24.49 -13.24 -5.04
N ASP A 308 24.21 -14.29 -4.24
CA ASP A 308 23.76 -14.17 -2.85
C ASP A 308 22.49 -13.29 -2.66
N ILE A 309 21.63 -13.25 -3.70
CA ILE A 309 20.35 -12.56 -3.64
C ILE A 309 19.30 -13.52 -3.07
N ASN A 310 18.95 -13.31 -1.82
CA ASN A 310 18.04 -14.16 -1.07
C ASN A 310 16.79 -13.37 -0.61
N PRO A 311 15.72 -13.32 -1.40
CA PRO A 311 14.47 -12.70 -0.96
C PRO A 311 13.88 -13.46 0.25
N ASP A 312 13.21 -12.75 1.14
CA ASP A 312 12.63 -13.34 2.37
C ASP A 312 11.67 -14.49 2.04
N THR A 313 10.88 -14.34 0.99
CA THR A 313 9.92 -15.34 0.54
C THR A 313 9.92 -15.49 -0.97
N ARG A 314 9.91 -16.74 -1.43
CA ARG A 314 9.81 -17.11 -2.83
C ARG A 314 8.52 -17.85 -3.11
N HIS A 315 7.88 -17.52 -4.23
CA HIS A 315 6.68 -18.19 -4.74
C HIS A 315 6.92 -18.66 -6.18
N VAL A 316 6.80 -19.94 -6.43
CA VAL A 316 6.89 -20.52 -7.80
C VAL A 316 5.49 -20.70 -8.35
N VAL A 317 5.19 -20.00 -9.43
CA VAL A 317 3.90 -19.99 -10.12
C VAL A 317 4.02 -20.64 -11.48
N LEU A 318 3.31 -21.74 -11.67
CA LEU A 318 3.13 -22.37 -12.98
C LEU A 318 1.91 -21.74 -13.65
N ASN A 319 2.14 -20.91 -14.67
CA ASN A 319 1.07 -20.25 -15.41
C ASN A 319 0.74 -21.03 -16.72
N MET A 320 -0.47 -20.82 -17.21
CA MET A 320 -0.99 -21.50 -18.41
C MET A 320 -0.84 -23.03 -18.35
N ALA A 321 -1.01 -23.59 -17.15
CA ALA A 321 -0.90 -25.03 -16.93
C ALA A 321 -1.95 -25.79 -17.76
N ASP A 322 -1.47 -26.80 -18.49
CA ASP A 322 -2.31 -27.68 -19.32
C ASP A 322 -1.85 -29.14 -19.17
N SER A 323 -2.65 -29.96 -18.52
CA SER A 323 -2.35 -31.37 -18.28
C SER A 323 -2.23 -32.20 -19.58
N LYS A 324 -2.67 -31.64 -20.71
CA LYS A 324 -2.56 -32.31 -22.03
C LYS A 324 -1.18 -32.15 -22.69
N ASN A 325 -0.29 -31.33 -22.12
CA ASN A 325 1.04 -31.08 -22.68
C ASN A 325 2.05 -32.22 -22.44
N GLY A 326 1.65 -33.32 -21.82
CA GLY A 326 2.52 -34.48 -21.55
C GLY A 326 3.54 -34.29 -20.44
N LEU A 327 3.46 -33.18 -19.67
CA LEU A 327 4.29 -32.87 -18.52
C LEU A 327 3.44 -32.92 -17.25
N THR A 328 3.97 -33.47 -16.18
CA THR A 328 3.34 -33.42 -14.85
C THR A 328 3.97 -32.32 -13.99
N VAL A 329 3.24 -31.84 -13.00
CA VAL A 329 3.77 -30.89 -12.00
C VAL A 329 5.02 -31.47 -11.33
N GLN A 330 5.02 -32.76 -11.03
CA GLN A 330 6.16 -33.45 -10.39
C GLN A 330 7.42 -33.46 -11.28
N ASP A 331 7.28 -33.62 -12.60
CA ASP A 331 8.40 -33.53 -13.53
C ASP A 331 9.02 -32.12 -13.54
N LEU A 332 8.14 -31.09 -13.47
CA LEU A 332 8.56 -29.70 -13.44
C LEU A 332 9.27 -29.38 -12.12
N GLU A 333 8.72 -29.77 -10.97
CA GLU A 333 9.31 -29.60 -9.65
C GLU A 333 10.69 -30.26 -9.56
N SER A 334 10.81 -31.47 -10.08
CA SER A 334 12.08 -32.19 -10.15
C SER A 334 13.12 -31.44 -10.99
N THR A 335 12.70 -30.84 -12.11
CA THR A 335 13.58 -30.06 -13.00
C THR A 335 13.97 -28.74 -12.38
N ILE A 336 13.03 -28.00 -11.76
CA ILE A 336 13.26 -26.72 -11.10
C ILE A 336 14.12 -26.90 -9.84
N GLY A 337 13.96 -28.03 -9.15
CA GLY A 337 14.56 -28.28 -7.83
C GLY A 337 13.87 -27.48 -6.71
N ALA A 338 12.59 -27.13 -6.91
CA ALA A 338 11.76 -26.44 -5.95
C ALA A 338 10.28 -26.78 -6.17
N PRO A 339 9.44 -26.76 -5.12
CA PRO A 339 8.01 -26.98 -5.23
C PRO A 339 7.33 -25.87 -6.02
N ILE A 340 6.25 -26.21 -6.72
CA ILE A 340 5.33 -25.27 -7.36
C ILE A 340 4.28 -24.88 -6.34
N ASP A 341 4.25 -23.61 -5.96
CA ASP A 341 3.36 -23.08 -4.93
C ASP A 341 1.93 -22.87 -5.43
N VAL A 342 1.80 -22.41 -6.69
CA VAL A 342 0.51 -22.12 -7.31
C VAL A 342 0.52 -22.58 -8.77
N SER A 343 -0.52 -23.28 -9.19
CA SER A 343 -0.75 -23.62 -10.59
C SER A 343 -1.99 -22.89 -11.10
N ILE A 344 -1.82 -22.14 -12.18
CA ILE A 344 -2.86 -21.35 -12.85
C ILE A 344 -3.12 -21.99 -14.20
N PRO A 345 -4.27 -22.64 -14.41
CA PRO A 345 -4.54 -23.32 -15.67
C PRO A 345 -4.71 -22.32 -16.83
N ARG A 346 -4.46 -22.79 -18.03
CA ARG A 346 -4.76 -22.02 -19.25
C ARG A 346 -6.23 -21.65 -19.28
N SER A 347 -6.54 -20.37 -19.47
CA SER A 347 -7.91 -19.85 -19.43
C SER A 347 -8.18 -18.88 -20.58
N ARG A 348 -9.32 -19.07 -21.24
CA ARG A 348 -9.82 -18.14 -22.25
C ARG A 348 -10.31 -16.83 -21.58
N ALA A 349 -10.82 -16.91 -20.36
CA ALA A 349 -11.27 -15.72 -19.64
C ALA A 349 -10.09 -14.79 -19.32
N VAL A 350 -8.96 -15.34 -18.89
CA VAL A 350 -7.73 -14.55 -18.65
C VAL A 350 -7.22 -13.93 -19.93
N ALA A 351 -7.15 -14.67 -21.03
CA ALA A 351 -6.70 -14.12 -22.33
C ALA A 351 -7.62 -13.00 -22.83
N LEU A 352 -8.93 -13.15 -22.68
CA LEU A 352 -9.90 -12.12 -23.06
C LEU A 352 -9.77 -10.89 -22.15
N SER A 353 -9.57 -11.07 -20.85
CA SER A 353 -9.41 -9.98 -19.88
C SER A 353 -8.16 -9.16 -20.20
N THR A 354 -7.05 -9.82 -20.52
CA THR A 354 -5.80 -9.14 -20.95
C THR A 354 -6.02 -8.28 -22.17
N ASN A 355 -6.70 -8.80 -23.22
CA ASN A 355 -6.98 -8.04 -24.44
C ASN A 355 -7.95 -6.86 -24.23
N ARG A 356 -8.73 -6.86 -23.15
CA ARG A 356 -9.64 -5.77 -22.78
C ARG A 356 -8.99 -4.73 -21.85
N GLY A 357 -7.79 -4.98 -21.35
CA GLY A 357 -7.17 -4.16 -20.31
C GLY A 357 -7.92 -4.20 -18.97
N ILE A 358 -8.67 -5.26 -18.71
CA ILE A 358 -9.46 -5.42 -17.47
C ILE A 358 -9.01 -6.73 -16.81
N PRO A 359 -8.16 -6.69 -15.76
CA PRO A 359 -7.69 -7.89 -15.09
C PRO A 359 -8.84 -8.79 -14.62
N VAL A 360 -8.69 -10.10 -14.80
CA VAL A 360 -9.79 -11.06 -14.55
C VAL A 360 -10.29 -11.06 -13.10
N LEU A 361 -9.43 -10.65 -12.14
CA LEU A 361 -9.85 -10.47 -10.75
C LEU A 361 -10.67 -9.20 -10.51
N GLN A 362 -10.76 -8.27 -11.47
CA GLN A 362 -11.60 -7.08 -11.34
C GLN A 362 -13.09 -7.42 -11.41
N GLU A 363 -13.46 -8.38 -12.25
CA GLU A 363 -14.83 -8.82 -12.47
C GLU A 363 -15.12 -10.15 -11.75
N PRO A 364 -16.38 -10.43 -11.37
CA PRO A 364 -16.78 -11.69 -10.77
C PRO A 364 -16.88 -12.81 -11.82
N VAL A 365 -15.75 -13.38 -12.22
CA VAL A 365 -15.67 -14.46 -13.21
C VAL A 365 -15.51 -15.82 -12.54
N LYS A 366 -16.32 -16.79 -12.95
CA LYS A 366 -16.20 -18.19 -12.50
C LYS A 366 -15.28 -18.96 -13.45
N ASP A 367 -14.00 -19.01 -13.13
CA ASP A 367 -12.98 -19.70 -13.92
C ASP A 367 -11.94 -20.36 -13.00
N PRO A 368 -11.42 -21.55 -13.33
CA PRO A 368 -10.37 -22.20 -12.53
C PRO A 368 -9.10 -21.35 -12.37
N ALA A 369 -8.72 -20.55 -13.36
CA ALA A 369 -7.56 -19.67 -13.27
C ALA A 369 -7.76 -18.56 -12.22
N VAL A 370 -9.00 -18.05 -12.08
CA VAL A 370 -9.37 -17.09 -11.02
C VAL A 370 -9.14 -17.67 -9.62
N LYS A 371 -9.39 -18.95 -9.42
CA LYS A 371 -9.11 -19.63 -8.13
C LYS A 371 -7.61 -19.66 -7.86
N GLY A 372 -6.78 -19.95 -8.86
CA GLY A 372 -5.32 -19.94 -8.76
C GLY A 372 -4.78 -18.54 -8.45
N LEU A 373 -5.28 -17.52 -9.16
CA LEU A 373 -4.90 -16.13 -8.92
C LEU A 373 -5.30 -15.65 -7.51
N ASN A 374 -6.51 -15.95 -7.06
CA ASN A 374 -6.94 -15.63 -5.70
C ASN A 374 -6.09 -16.34 -4.64
N HIS A 375 -5.76 -17.61 -4.86
CA HIS A 375 -4.85 -18.35 -3.97
C HIS A 375 -3.46 -17.69 -3.90
N LEU A 376 -2.95 -17.18 -5.02
CA LEU A 376 -1.69 -16.43 -5.05
C LEU A 376 -1.81 -15.12 -4.25
N VAL A 377 -2.87 -14.35 -4.44
CA VAL A 377 -3.13 -13.10 -3.70
C VAL A 377 -3.23 -13.35 -2.20
N GLU A 378 -3.92 -14.42 -1.78
CA GLU A 378 -4.06 -14.79 -0.37
C GLU A 378 -2.71 -15.03 0.32
N ARG A 379 -1.68 -15.48 -0.39
CA ARG A 379 -0.33 -15.73 0.18
C ARG A 379 0.34 -14.44 0.67
N PHE A 380 -0.05 -13.27 0.16
CA PHE A 380 0.44 -11.96 0.58
C PHE A 380 -0.41 -11.35 1.71
N ASN A 381 -1.54 -11.95 2.07
CA ASN A 381 -2.36 -11.48 3.18
C ASN A 381 -1.69 -11.78 4.53
N PRO A 382 -1.54 -10.78 5.44
CA PRO A 382 -0.94 -10.97 6.76
C PRO A 382 -1.59 -12.09 7.58
N ALA A 383 -2.91 -12.24 7.49
CA ALA A 383 -3.65 -13.28 8.20
C ALA A 383 -3.28 -14.70 7.71
N TRP A 384 -3.00 -14.88 6.44
CA TRP A 384 -2.55 -16.14 5.88
C TRP A 384 -1.09 -16.43 6.29
N ARG A 385 -0.21 -15.42 6.24
CA ARG A 385 1.21 -15.52 6.66
C ARG A 385 1.34 -15.96 8.10
N ALA A 386 0.58 -15.34 9.01
CA ALA A 386 0.57 -15.71 10.43
C ALA A 386 0.13 -17.17 10.67
N LYS A 387 -0.83 -17.67 9.88
CA LYS A 387 -1.26 -19.09 9.95
C LYS A 387 -0.22 -20.05 9.41
N SER A 388 0.49 -19.68 8.35
CA SER A 388 1.52 -20.52 7.71
C SER A 388 2.76 -20.65 8.59
N GLN A 389 3.21 -19.58 9.23
CA GLN A 389 4.31 -19.61 10.20
C GLN A 389 3.99 -20.51 11.42
N ARG A 390 2.77 -20.47 11.94
CA ARG A 390 2.33 -21.36 13.03
C ARG A 390 2.32 -22.84 12.64
N LYS A 391 2.06 -23.17 11.36
CA LYS A 391 2.13 -24.56 10.87
C LYS A 391 3.57 -25.07 10.72
N LEU A 392 4.49 -24.21 10.33
CA LEU A 392 5.93 -24.54 10.25
C LEU A 392 6.51 -24.79 11.66
N HIS A 393 6.21 -23.97 12.65
CA HIS A 393 6.65 -24.20 14.05
C HIS A 393 6.11 -25.52 14.64
N ARG A 394 4.91 -25.96 14.28
CA ARG A 394 4.37 -27.26 14.71
C ARG A 394 5.04 -28.47 14.06
N ARG A 395 5.69 -28.32 12.90
CA ARG A 395 6.41 -29.42 12.22
C ARG A 395 7.86 -29.62 12.69
N VAL A 396 8.43 -28.64 13.39
CA VAL A 396 9.82 -28.69 13.92
C VAL A 396 9.86 -29.20 15.36
N VAL A 397 8.73 -29.45 15.99
CA VAL A 397 8.63 -29.93 17.40
C VAL A 397 8.03 -31.35 17.46
N VAL A 398 8.32 -32.19 16.47
CA VAL A 398 8.04 -33.66 16.56
C VAL A 398 9.28 -34.42 16.16
#